data_4f6950f51447a6bd1fe3a0b9598c0e32
#
_entry.id   4f6950f51447a6bd1fe3a0b9598c0e32
#
_cell.length_a   1.000
_cell.length_b   1.000
_cell.length_c   1.000
_cell.angle_alpha   90.00
_cell.angle_beta   90.00
_cell.angle_gamma   90.00
#
_symmetry.space_group_name_H-M   'P 1'
#
loop_
_entity.id
_entity.type
_entity.pdbx_description
1 polymer ?
#
loop_
_entity_poly.entity_id
_entity_poly.type
_entity_poly.pdbx_seq_one_letter_code
_entity_poly.pdbx_strand_id
1 'polypeptide(L)'
;AELFGATDDAHFYFAPGRVNLIGEHTDYNGGHVFPCALTLGTYGVARKREDRLMHFYSCNLDEIGVVETSLDDLTNKDCYDWANYPLGVVWTFSEKGYKLDTGFDMVIWGNIPNGAGLSSSASLEVLTGVILTDLYGITDLSPIDLALFGQYSENNFNGCNCGIMDQFTVAVGKKDNAIFLDTN
;
A
#
# COMPACT_ATOMS: atom_id res chain seq x y z
N ALA A 1 13.17 7.88 14.97
CA ALA A 1 13.68 9.08 15.67
C ALA A 1 14.81 9.76 14.90
N GLU A 2 15.77 9.00 14.35
CA GLU A 2 16.93 9.60 13.63
C GLU A 2 16.51 10.37 12.38
N LEU A 3 15.51 9.89 11.63
CA LEU A 3 15.05 10.52 10.39
C LEU A 3 14.09 11.68 10.63
N PHE A 4 13.09 11.50 11.50
CA PHE A 4 11.95 12.41 11.61
C PHE A 4 11.72 12.94 13.04
N GLY A 5 12.67 12.76 13.96
CA GLY A 5 12.59 13.26 15.34
C GLY A 5 11.72 12.40 16.27
N ALA A 6 10.92 13.04 17.13
CA ALA A 6 10.11 12.35 18.13
C ALA A 6 9.14 11.30 17.53
N THR A 7 8.88 10.23 18.28
CA THR A 7 8.10 9.06 17.83
C THR A 7 6.93 8.72 18.76
N ASP A 8 6.60 9.60 19.71
CA ASP A 8 5.60 9.34 20.76
C ASP A 8 4.17 9.16 20.17
N ASP A 9 3.94 9.69 18.97
CA ASP A 9 2.72 9.63 18.19
C ASP A 9 2.81 8.72 16.95
N ALA A 10 3.86 7.92 16.85
CA ALA A 10 4.05 7.01 15.73
C ALA A 10 3.36 5.67 15.95
N HIS A 11 2.62 5.21 14.95
CA HIS A 11 1.93 3.94 14.94
C HIS A 11 2.66 2.90 14.07
N PHE A 12 2.53 1.62 14.44
CA PHE A 12 3.14 0.49 13.73
C PHE A 12 2.09 -0.29 12.96
N TYR A 13 2.44 -0.67 11.73
CA TYR A 13 1.55 -1.36 10.80
C TYR A 13 2.26 -2.51 10.12
N PHE A 14 1.47 -3.47 9.64
CA PHE A 14 1.95 -4.59 8.84
C PHE A 14 0.91 -4.96 7.78
N ALA A 15 1.39 -5.22 6.56
CA ALA A 15 0.60 -5.86 5.52
C ALA A 15 1.38 -7.06 4.94
N PRO A 16 0.74 -8.23 4.76
CA PRO A 16 1.41 -9.41 4.24
C PRO A 16 1.74 -9.27 2.73
N GLY A 17 2.64 -10.11 2.25
CA GLY A 17 2.68 -10.51 0.85
C GLY A 17 1.69 -11.64 0.57
N ARG A 18 1.64 -12.10 -0.68
CA ARG A 18 0.80 -13.25 -1.06
C ARG A 18 1.56 -14.24 -1.94
N VAL A 19 1.09 -15.49 -1.97
CA VAL A 19 1.41 -16.45 -3.01
C VAL A 19 0.11 -16.93 -3.65
N ASN A 20 0.10 -17.09 -4.97
CA ASN A 20 -1.00 -17.75 -5.65
C ASN A 20 -0.68 -19.25 -5.79
N LEU A 21 -1.60 -20.11 -5.41
CA LEU A 21 -1.42 -21.57 -5.48
C LEU A 21 -1.80 -22.11 -6.85
N ILE A 22 -2.83 -21.50 -7.49
CA ILE A 22 -3.29 -21.85 -8.84
C ILE A 22 -4.16 -20.71 -9.41
N GLY A 23 -4.17 -20.55 -10.74
CA GLY A 23 -4.98 -19.54 -11.44
C GLY A 23 -4.17 -18.31 -11.83
N GLU A 24 -2.91 -18.53 -12.28
CA GLU A 24 -2.07 -17.44 -12.77
C GLU A 24 -2.67 -16.77 -14.00
N HIS A 25 -2.62 -15.44 -14.04
CA HIS A 25 -3.11 -14.59 -15.13
C HIS A 25 -4.61 -14.71 -15.43
N THR A 26 -5.41 -15.16 -14.45
CA THR A 26 -6.86 -15.29 -14.63
C THR A 26 -7.66 -14.16 -14.01
N ASP A 27 -7.10 -13.43 -13.07
CA ASP A 27 -7.80 -12.37 -12.31
C ASP A 27 -8.16 -11.13 -13.12
N TYR A 28 -7.45 -10.82 -14.18
CA TYR A 28 -7.79 -9.75 -15.13
C TYR A 28 -8.45 -10.27 -16.43
N ASN A 29 -8.71 -11.57 -16.50
CA ASN A 29 -9.38 -12.22 -17.63
C ASN A 29 -10.75 -12.83 -17.24
N GLY A 30 -11.27 -12.52 -16.06
CA GLY A 30 -12.55 -13.05 -15.58
C GLY A 30 -12.48 -14.53 -15.23
N GLY A 31 -11.55 -14.92 -14.40
CA GLY A 31 -11.33 -16.30 -13.98
C GLY A 31 -11.34 -16.47 -12.47
N HIS A 32 -10.77 -17.57 -12.03
CA HIS A 32 -10.66 -17.90 -10.61
C HIS A 32 -9.19 -17.98 -10.20
N VAL A 33 -8.89 -17.49 -9.00
CA VAL A 33 -7.57 -17.57 -8.38
C VAL A 33 -7.68 -18.22 -6.99
N PHE A 34 -6.57 -18.79 -6.51
CA PHE A 34 -6.53 -19.46 -5.22
C PHE A 34 -5.30 -19.06 -4.42
N PRO A 35 -5.19 -17.77 -4.04
CA PRO A 35 -4.06 -17.25 -3.29
C PRO A 35 -4.19 -17.44 -1.77
N CYS A 36 -3.07 -17.27 -1.07
CA CYS A 36 -3.04 -17.11 0.38
C CYS A 36 -2.04 -16.03 0.80
N ALA A 37 -2.32 -15.37 1.93
CA ALA A 37 -1.42 -14.41 2.54
C ALA A 37 -0.22 -15.12 3.17
N LEU A 38 0.92 -14.44 3.16
CA LEU A 38 2.17 -14.93 3.73
C LEU A 38 2.46 -14.28 5.10
N THR A 39 3.42 -14.85 5.82
CA THR A 39 4.00 -14.21 7.01
C THR A 39 5.08 -13.19 6.67
N LEU A 40 5.56 -13.20 5.41
CA LEU A 40 6.41 -12.15 4.85
C LEU A 40 5.52 -10.98 4.43
N GLY A 41 6.02 -9.76 4.58
CA GLY A 41 5.23 -8.58 4.25
C GLY A 41 6.01 -7.28 4.38
N THR A 42 5.27 -6.18 4.37
CA THR A 42 5.79 -4.83 4.56
C THR A 42 5.36 -4.32 5.93
N TYR A 43 6.34 -3.87 6.70
CA TYR A 43 6.15 -3.19 7.99
C TYR A 43 6.21 -1.69 7.74
N GLY A 44 5.34 -0.94 8.40
CA GLY A 44 5.30 0.51 8.33
C GLY A 44 5.30 1.14 9.72
N VAL A 45 5.94 2.29 9.81
CA VAL A 45 5.80 3.21 10.94
C VAL A 45 5.37 4.55 10.35
N ALA A 46 4.28 5.10 10.84
CA ALA A 46 3.78 6.37 10.34
C ALA A 46 3.25 7.26 11.46
N ARG A 47 3.28 8.57 11.24
CA ARG A 47 2.71 9.58 12.10
C ARG A 47 2.16 10.74 11.29
N LYS A 48 1.16 11.44 11.80
CA LYS A 48 0.68 12.70 11.23
C LYS A 48 1.72 13.82 11.38
N ARG A 49 1.65 14.75 10.45
CA ARG A 49 2.34 16.03 10.52
C ARG A 49 1.34 17.16 10.79
N GLU A 50 1.85 18.33 11.09
CA GLU A 50 1.02 19.56 11.22
C GLU A 50 0.92 20.35 9.92
N ASP A 51 1.84 20.08 8.97
CA ASP A 51 1.86 20.68 7.63
C ASP A 51 1.26 19.72 6.57
N ARG A 52 1.37 20.09 5.31
CA ARG A 52 0.85 19.29 4.19
C ARG A 52 1.92 18.47 3.46
N LEU A 53 3.13 18.38 4.02
CA LEU A 53 4.22 17.59 3.44
C LEU A 53 4.07 16.11 3.79
N MET A 54 4.49 15.26 2.88
CA MET A 54 4.59 13.82 3.08
C MET A 54 6.04 13.39 2.87
N HIS A 55 6.56 12.61 3.80
CA HIS A 55 7.88 12.03 3.72
C HIS A 55 7.78 10.51 3.67
N PHE A 56 8.43 9.92 2.68
CA PHE A 56 8.54 8.48 2.52
C PHE A 56 10.00 8.05 2.61
N TYR A 57 10.28 7.04 3.42
CA TYR A 57 11.60 6.44 3.53
C TYR A 57 11.51 4.92 3.56
N SER A 58 12.35 4.24 2.75
CA SER A 58 12.46 2.79 2.73
C SER A 58 13.79 2.34 3.31
N CYS A 59 13.75 1.53 4.37
CA CYS A 59 14.95 0.90 4.93
C CYS A 59 15.56 -0.16 3.99
N ASN A 60 14.85 -0.56 2.93
CA ASN A 60 15.36 -1.49 1.93
C ASN A 60 16.07 -0.80 0.75
N LEU A 61 15.85 0.51 0.60
CA LEU A 61 16.34 1.34 -0.51
C LEU A 61 16.88 2.67 0.09
N ASP A 62 17.77 2.55 1.06
CA ASP A 62 18.31 3.69 1.82
C ASP A 62 19.12 4.65 0.95
N GLU A 63 19.65 4.17 -0.18
CA GLU A 63 20.35 4.98 -1.18
C GLU A 63 19.47 6.03 -1.86
N ILE A 64 18.13 5.80 -1.92
CA ILE A 64 17.18 6.79 -2.45
C ILE A 64 16.98 7.94 -1.45
N GLY A 65 17.14 7.65 -0.15
CA GLY A 65 16.92 8.63 0.89
C GLY A 65 15.44 8.92 1.15
N VAL A 66 15.17 10.09 1.73
CA VAL A 66 13.81 10.56 2.00
C VAL A 66 13.22 11.15 0.72
N VAL A 67 12.09 10.62 0.28
CA VAL A 67 11.27 11.22 -0.78
C VAL A 67 10.27 12.16 -0.14
N GLU A 68 10.36 13.45 -0.47
CA GLU A 68 9.44 14.49 -0.01
C GLU A 68 8.47 14.88 -1.12
N THR A 69 7.20 14.98 -0.79
CA THR A 69 6.14 15.54 -1.64
C THR A 69 5.07 16.20 -0.78
N SER A 70 3.98 16.67 -1.39
CA SER A 70 2.92 17.40 -0.70
C SER A 70 1.54 16.86 -1.09
N LEU A 71 0.56 16.97 -0.17
CA LEU A 71 -0.86 16.79 -0.48
C LEU A 71 -1.38 17.77 -1.55
N ASP A 72 -0.64 18.82 -1.85
CA ASP A 72 -0.98 19.80 -2.90
C ASP A 72 -0.40 19.40 -4.27
N ASP A 73 0.45 18.36 -4.33
CA ASP A 73 1.06 17.85 -5.57
C ASP A 73 1.05 16.31 -5.56
N LEU A 74 -0.08 15.73 -5.90
CA LEU A 74 -0.28 14.28 -6.01
C LEU A 74 -0.01 13.81 -7.44
N THR A 75 1.21 14.06 -7.93
CA THR A 75 1.63 13.71 -9.30
C THR A 75 2.66 12.58 -9.28
N ASN A 76 2.47 11.57 -10.13
CA ASN A 76 3.48 10.53 -10.35
C ASN A 76 4.73 11.14 -10.99
N LYS A 77 5.91 10.87 -10.42
CA LYS A 77 7.19 11.37 -10.94
C LYS A 77 8.22 10.23 -10.92
N ASP A 78 8.99 10.11 -12.00
CA ASP A 78 10.03 9.09 -12.09
C ASP A 78 11.04 9.15 -10.94
N CYS A 79 11.36 10.37 -10.45
CA CYS A 79 12.30 10.56 -9.35
C CYS A 79 11.79 10.08 -7.97
N TYR A 80 10.50 9.76 -7.84
CA TYR A 80 9.94 9.23 -6.60
C TYR A 80 10.08 7.70 -6.48
N ASP A 81 10.41 7.03 -7.60
CA ASP A 81 10.65 5.59 -7.65
C ASP A 81 9.54 4.80 -6.92
N TRP A 82 9.88 3.98 -5.93
CA TRP A 82 8.96 3.19 -5.12
C TRP A 82 7.90 4.02 -4.37
N ALA A 83 8.20 5.29 -4.06
CA ALA A 83 7.27 6.14 -3.33
C ALA A 83 6.03 6.53 -4.16
N ASN A 84 6.03 6.29 -5.47
CA ASN A 84 4.83 6.42 -6.30
C ASN A 84 3.71 5.44 -5.90
N TYR A 85 4.02 4.28 -5.31
CA TYR A 85 3.00 3.35 -4.82
C TYR A 85 2.19 3.93 -3.64
N PRO A 86 2.79 4.35 -2.52
CA PRO A 86 2.03 4.99 -1.45
C PRO A 86 1.41 6.33 -1.90
N LEU A 87 2.09 7.12 -2.73
CA LEU A 87 1.55 8.37 -3.26
C LEU A 87 0.28 8.14 -4.10
N GLY A 88 0.26 7.09 -4.92
CA GLY A 88 -0.92 6.71 -5.70
C GLY A 88 -2.12 6.33 -4.84
N VAL A 89 -1.89 5.70 -3.68
CA VAL A 89 -2.96 5.43 -2.72
C VAL A 89 -3.49 6.73 -2.10
N VAL A 90 -2.61 7.66 -1.71
CA VAL A 90 -3.02 9.00 -1.24
C VAL A 90 -3.86 9.72 -2.31
N TRP A 91 -3.39 9.69 -3.56
CA TRP A 91 -4.14 10.24 -4.70
C TRP A 91 -5.51 9.58 -4.84
N THR A 92 -5.60 8.25 -4.73
CA THR A 92 -6.87 7.51 -4.80
C THR A 92 -7.85 7.96 -3.70
N PHE A 93 -7.39 8.12 -2.45
CA PHE A 93 -8.23 8.64 -1.37
C PHE A 93 -8.78 10.02 -1.71
N SER A 94 -7.96 10.91 -2.27
CA SER A 94 -8.39 12.24 -2.72
C SER A 94 -9.44 12.15 -3.83
N GLU A 95 -9.22 11.32 -4.87
CA GLU A 95 -10.17 11.09 -5.97
C GLU A 95 -11.52 10.53 -5.49
N LYS A 96 -11.50 9.72 -4.44
CA LYS A 96 -12.71 9.15 -3.81
C LYS A 96 -13.38 10.11 -2.80
N GLY A 97 -12.85 11.32 -2.65
CA GLY A 97 -13.44 12.39 -1.84
C GLY A 97 -13.04 12.37 -0.35
N TYR A 98 -12.09 11.54 0.04
CA TYR A 98 -11.53 11.55 1.40
C TYR A 98 -10.57 12.73 1.56
N LYS A 99 -10.82 13.55 2.60
CA LYS A 99 -9.98 14.72 2.87
C LYS A 99 -8.85 14.35 3.83
N LEU A 100 -7.63 14.56 3.38
CA LEU A 100 -6.43 14.46 4.19
C LEU A 100 -5.98 15.90 4.52
N ASP A 101 -6.22 16.36 5.74
CA ASP A 101 -6.01 17.75 6.12
C ASP A 101 -4.53 18.12 6.28
N THR A 102 -3.74 17.17 6.76
CA THR A 102 -2.29 17.31 6.98
C THR A 102 -1.54 16.16 6.31
N GLY A 103 -0.25 16.33 6.11
CA GLY A 103 0.63 15.26 5.62
C GLY A 103 1.03 14.28 6.72
N PHE A 104 1.95 13.41 6.40
CA PHE A 104 2.46 12.38 7.32
C PHE A 104 3.89 11.97 6.97
N ASP A 105 4.61 11.46 7.96
CA ASP A 105 5.87 10.76 7.79
C ASP A 105 5.63 9.25 7.76
N MET A 106 6.28 8.54 6.83
CA MET A 106 6.17 7.10 6.68
C MET A 106 7.54 6.47 6.46
N VAL A 107 7.88 5.49 7.30
CA VAL A 107 9.06 4.64 7.15
C VAL A 107 8.60 3.22 6.90
N ILE A 108 9.18 2.57 5.91
CA ILE A 108 8.87 1.17 5.60
C ILE A 108 10.11 0.27 5.67
N TRP A 109 9.86 -0.98 5.97
CA TRP A 109 10.81 -2.09 5.82
C TRP A 109 10.05 -3.34 5.38
N GLY A 110 10.52 -3.99 4.32
CA GLY A 110 9.93 -5.23 3.81
C GLY A 110 10.89 -6.41 3.92
N ASN A 111 10.35 -7.60 4.20
CA ASN A 111 11.08 -8.86 4.13
C ASN A 111 10.60 -9.76 2.98
N ILE A 112 9.82 -9.22 2.05
CA ILE A 112 9.47 -9.89 0.80
C ILE A 112 10.70 -9.85 -0.10
N PRO A 113 11.21 -11.01 -0.60
CA PRO A 113 12.35 -11.01 -1.51
C PRO A 113 12.06 -10.25 -2.80
N ASN A 114 12.99 -9.41 -3.22
CA ASN A 114 12.85 -8.62 -4.46
C ASN A 114 12.70 -9.53 -5.68
N GLY A 115 11.75 -9.22 -6.55
CA GLY A 115 11.51 -9.95 -7.79
C GLY A 115 10.94 -11.36 -7.62
N ALA A 116 10.51 -11.74 -6.42
CA ALA A 116 9.96 -13.07 -6.14
C ALA A 116 8.50 -13.25 -6.60
N GLY A 117 7.85 -12.22 -7.13
CA GLY A 117 6.44 -12.29 -7.52
C GLY A 117 5.47 -12.46 -6.35
N LEU A 118 5.85 -12.02 -5.15
CA LEU A 118 5.07 -12.16 -3.92
C LEU A 118 4.30 -10.88 -3.53
N SER A 119 4.04 -10.01 -4.50
CA SER A 119 3.19 -8.80 -4.41
C SER A 119 3.66 -7.77 -3.37
N SER A 120 4.91 -7.34 -3.48
CA SER A 120 5.44 -6.25 -2.63
C SER A 120 4.72 -4.92 -2.89
N SER A 121 4.33 -4.61 -4.13
CA SER A 121 3.55 -3.41 -4.48
C SER A 121 2.19 -3.41 -3.78
N ALA A 122 1.40 -4.47 -3.94
CA ALA A 122 0.10 -4.59 -3.30
C ALA A 122 0.18 -4.58 -1.77
N SER A 123 1.24 -5.20 -1.20
CA SER A 123 1.51 -5.14 0.24
C SER A 123 1.70 -3.68 0.71
N LEU A 124 2.49 -2.90 -0.03
CA LEU A 124 2.74 -1.49 0.28
C LEU A 124 1.49 -0.62 0.08
N GLU A 125 0.72 -0.87 -0.98
CA GLU A 125 -0.52 -0.13 -1.27
C GLU A 125 -1.58 -0.34 -0.18
N VAL A 126 -1.84 -1.60 0.19
CA VAL A 126 -2.81 -1.92 1.25
C VAL A 126 -2.32 -1.40 2.60
N LEU A 127 -1.02 -1.54 2.90
CA LEU A 127 -0.40 -0.96 4.10
C LEU A 127 -0.66 0.56 4.18
N THR A 128 -0.46 1.27 3.08
CA THR A 128 -0.71 2.72 3.00
C THR A 128 -2.19 3.03 3.24
N GLY A 129 -3.09 2.27 2.64
CA GLY A 129 -4.53 2.41 2.89
C GLY A 129 -4.89 2.26 4.38
N VAL A 130 -4.33 1.26 5.05
CA VAL A 130 -4.52 1.05 6.50
C VAL A 130 -3.94 2.20 7.31
N ILE A 131 -2.75 2.69 6.96
CA ILE A 131 -2.14 3.87 7.60
C ILE A 131 -3.06 5.09 7.49
N LEU A 132 -3.58 5.37 6.29
CA LEU A 132 -4.45 6.52 6.07
C LEU A 132 -5.76 6.40 6.85
N THR A 133 -6.38 5.23 6.87
CA THR A 133 -7.62 5.03 7.64
C THR A 133 -7.42 5.25 9.13
N ASP A 134 -6.32 4.77 9.69
CA ASP A 134 -6.00 4.95 11.10
C ASP A 134 -5.62 6.41 11.44
N LEU A 135 -4.66 6.99 10.72
CA LEU A 135 -4.18 8.34 11.00
C LEU A 135 -5.26 9.42 10.84
N TYR A 136 -6.20 9.25 9.92
CA TYR A 136 -7.25 10.24 9.66
C TYR A 136 -8.62 9.86 10.22
N GLY A 137 -8.70 8.74 10.96
CA GLY A 137 -9.94 8.29 11.61
C GLY A 137 -11.04 7.94 10.61
N ILE A 138 -10.69 7.38 9.45
CA ILE A 138 -11.64 6.96 8.42
C ILE A 138 -12.17 5.57 8.80
N THR A 139 -13.46 5.47 9.09
CA THR A 139 -14.07 4.25 9.66
C THR A 139 -15.10 3.59 8.75
N ASP A 140 -15.39 4.17 7.61
CA ASP A 140 -16.39 3.73 6.64
C ASP A 140 -15.83 2.84 5.51
N LEU A 141 -14.51 2.60 5.50
CA LEU A 141 -13.85 1.72 4.56
C LEU A 141 -13.62 0.31 5.14
N SER A 142 -14.03 -0.70 4.39
CA SER A 142 -13.72 -2.10 4.69
C SER A 142 -12.35 -2.51 4.13
N PRO A 143 -11.78 -3.66 4.55
CA PRO A 143 -10.58 -4.20 3.92
C PRO A 143 -10.73 -4.42 2.40
N ILE A 144 -11.94 -4.74 1.92
CA ILE A 144 -12.22 -4.90 0.48
C ILE A 144 -12.11 -3.56 -0.23
N ASP A 145 -12.60 -2.46 0.38
CA ASP A 145 -12.48 -1.14 -0.20
C ASP A 145 -11.00 -0.73 -0.31
N LEU A 146 -10.17 -1.06 0.69
CA LEU A 146 -8.73 -0.81 0.63
C LEU A 146 -8.04 -1.60 -0.49
N ALA A 147 -8.46 -2.85 -0.73
CA ALA A 147 -7.97 -3.63 -1.87
C ALA A 147 -8.33 -2.99 -3.21
N LEU A 148 -9.58 -2.53 -3.35
CA LEU A 148 -10.04 -1.83 -4.56
C LEU A 148 -9.32 -0.48 -4.75
N PHE A 149 -9.00 0.24 -3.68
CA PHE A 149 -8.24 1.49 -3.75
C PHE A 149 -6.80 1.24 -4.17
N GLY A 150 -6.15 0.18 -3.66
CA GLY A 150 -4.81 -0.23 -4.10
C GLY A 150 -4.79 -0.58 -5.58
N GLN A 151 -5.71 -1.43 -6.04
CA GLN A 151 -5.83 -1.76 -7.46
C GLN A 151 -6.10 -0.52 -8.33
N TYR A 152 -6.98 0.37 -7.88
CA TYR A 152 -7.28 1.61 -8.61
C TYR A 152 -6.04 2.51 -8.72
N SER A 153 -5.26 2.61 -7.65
CA SER A 153 -3.97 3.31 -7.62
C SER A 153 -2.99 2.71 -8.63
N GLU A 154 -2.80 1.39 -8.59
CA GLU A 154 -1.85 0.72 -9.47
C GLU A 154 -2.22 0.89 -10.94
N ASN A 155 -3.51 0.76 -11.28
CA ASN A 155 -3.99 0.87 -12.65
C ASN A 155 -4.00 2.31 -13.19
N ASN A 156 -4.40 3.30 -12.38
CA ASN A 156 -4.68 4.65 -12.87
C ASN A 156 -3.57 5.67 -12.53
N PHE A 157 -2.83 5.46 -11.45
CA PHE A 157 -1.74 6.33 -11.06
C PHE A 157 -0.37 5.80 -11.49
N ASN A 158 -0.13 4.50 -11.32
CA ASN A 158 1.13 3.84 -11.70
C ASN A 158 1.12 3.26 -13.13
N GLY A 159 -0.06 3.19 -13.78
CA GLY A 159 -0.20 2.75 -15.16
C GLY A 159 0.01 1.23 -15.38
N CYS A 160 -0.12 0.43 -14.33
CA CYS A 160 -0.01 -1.03 -14.38
C CYS A 160 -1.41 -1.65 -14.45
N ASN A 161 -1.76 -2.29 -15.56
CA ASN A 161 -3.04 -2.97 -15.72
C ASN A 161 -3.03 -4.32 -14.99
N CYS A 162 -3.31 -4.33 -13.70
CA CYS A 162 -3.37 -5.53 -12.87
C CYS A 162 -4.82 -5.91 -12.52
N GLY A 163 -5.02 -7.21 -12.20
CA GLY A 163 -6.25 -7.70 -11.57
C GLY A 163 -6.30 -7.38 -10.08
N ILE A 164 -7.32 -7.90 -9.39
CA ILE A 164 -7.56 -7.59 -7.97
C ILE A 164 -6.90 -8.60 -7.01
N MET A 165 -6.41 -9.73 -7.50
CA MET A 165 -5.95 -10.86 -6.68
C MET A 165 -4.99 -10.43 -5.58
N ASP A 166 -4.02 -9.61 -5.92
CA ASP A 166 -2.90 -9.25 -5.05
C ASP A 166 -3.38 -8.42 -3.87
N GLN A 167 -3.99 -7.28 -4.15
CA GLN A 167 -4.50 -6.36 -3.12
C GLN A 167 -5.60 -7.01 -2.28
N PHE A 168 -6.48 -7.79 -2.93
CA PHE A 168 -7.56 -8.49 -2.23
C PHE A 168 -6.98 -9.49 -1.22
N THR A 169 -6.02 -10.32 -1.65
CA THR A 169 -5.41 -11.32 -0.76
C THR A 169 -4.69 -10.68 0.41
N VAL A 170 -3.95 -9.60 0.16
CA VAL A 170 -3.26 -8.84 1.21
C VAL A 170 -4.25 -8.28 2.23
N ALA A 171 -5.35 -7.71 1.77
CA ALA A 171 -6.31 -7.01 2.63
C ALA A 171 -7.19 -7.95 3.46
N VAL A 172 -7.62 -9.11 2.90
CA VAL A 172 -8.60 -9.99 3.56
C VAL A 172 -8.06 -11.36 3.96
N GLY A 173 -6.78 -11.64 3.68
CA GLY A 173 -6.13 -12.91 4.01
C GLY A 173 -6.24 -13.24 5.50
N LYS A 174 -6.49 -14.50 5.82
CA LYS A 174 -6.58 -15.00 7.19
C LYS A 174 -5.57 -16.11 7.40
N LYS A 175 -5.00 -16.15 8.61
CA LYS A 175 -4.07 -17.21 9.02
C LYS A 175 -4.66 -18.60 8.72
N ASP A 176 -3.82 -19.48 8.18
CA ASP A 176 -4.14 -20.88 7.85
C ASP A 176 -5.30 -21.06 6.85
N ASN A 177 -5.56 -20.04 6.01
CA ASN A 177 -6.58 -20.08 4.96
C ASN A 177 -6.00 -19.67 3.61
N ALA A 178 -6.54 -20.26 2.55
CA ALA A 178 -6.45 -19.76 1.19
C ALA A 178 -7.81 -19.17 0.77
N ILE A 179 -7.80 -18.31 -0.23
CA ILE A 179 -8.99 -17.62 -0.74
C ILE A 179 -9.34 -18.20 -2.10
N PHE A 180 -10.54 -18.72 -2.27
CA PHE A 180 -11.07 -19.02 -3.61
C PHE A 180 -11.84 -17.80 -4.09
N LEU A 181 -11.25 -17.04 -5.02
CA LEU A 181 -11.79 -15.78 -5.52
C LEU A 181 -12.24 -15.94 -6.97
N ASP A 182 -13.51 -15.63 -7.22
CA ASP A 182 -14.07 -15.41 -8.54
C ASP A 182 -13.89 -13.93 -8.91
N THR A 183 -13.23 -13.66 -10.02
CA THR A 183 -12.89 -12.30 -10.48
C THR A 183 -13.76 -11.83 -11.65
N ASN A 184 -14.89 -12.50 -11.92
CA ASN A 184 -15.89 -12.10 -12.92
C ASN A 184 -16.75 -10.93 -12.45
#